data_4d03bbb7ae04729bacd164afc5d62126
#
_entry.id   4d03bbb7ae04729bacd164afc5d62126
#
_cell.length_a   1.000
_cell.length_b   1.000
_cell.length_c   1.000
_cell.angle_alpha   90.00
_cell.angle_beta   90.00
_cell.angle_gamma   90.00
#
_symmetry.space_group_name_H-M   'P 1'
#
loop_
_entity.id
_entity.type
_entity.pdbx_description
1 polymer ?
#
loop_
_entity_poly.entity_id
_entity_poly.type
_entity_poly.pdbx_seq_one_letter_code
_entity_poly.pdbx_strand_id
1 'polypeptide(L)'
;MRDGAYLLPSQAEQAHQLQELADDARQEGGHAWLLQVQARDMAEQAAYRMLFDRSDEYVQWLEALAEARKALSNLSAAELQRLQRRQARAYEAIRKIDFFPGETSIRAEAQWRDFSNAIDAMQSPDEPQVTAGNIVRRDRMQYQGRLWATRRHLWVDRVASAWLIQRFIDPHARFLWLEFPADCPPDALGFDFDGATFSHVGERVTFEVLLASFGLEGDRGLSRLGAMVHALDVGGAATPEASGFEAVLAGARKRRPDDDALLADIGGVLDSLHAHFSSPRKP
;
A
#
# COMPACT_ATOMS: atom_id res chain seq x y z
N MET A 1 -33.24 -25.31 3.08
CA MET A 1 -33.09 -23.85 3.26
C MET A 1 -33.03 -23.56 4.74
N ARG A 2 -32.14 -22.72 5.19
CA ARG A 2 -32.17 -22.21 6.57
C ARG A 2 -32.98 -20.94 6.55
N ASP A 3 -34.07 -20.91 7.29
CA ASP A 3 -34.82 -19.70 7.53
C ASP A 3 -33.96 -18.80 8.41
N GLY A 4 -33.85 -17.51 8.04
CA GLY A 4 -33.02 -16.55 8.77
C GLY A 4 -33.43 -15.12 8.48
N ALA A 5 -33.19 -14.25 9.44
CA ALA A 5 -33.25 -12.81 9.25
C ALA A 5 -31.81 -12.29 9.20
N TYR A 6 -31.52 -11.46 8.21
CA TYR A 6 -30.23 -10.81 8.04
C TYR A 6 -30.45 -9.30 8.17
N LEU A 7 -29.57 -8.63 8.90
CA LEU A 7 -29.64 -7.20 9.11
C LEU A 7 -28.38 -6.56 8.48
N LEU A 8 -28.59 -5.48 7.74
CA LEU A 8 -27.51 -4.64 7.20
C LEU A 8 -27.86 -3.16 7.41
N PRO A 9 -26.87 -2.27 7.62
CA PRO A 9 -27.13 -0.83 7.57
C PRO A 9 -27.65 -0.45 6.18
N SER A 10 -28.67 0.40 6.12
CA SER A 10 -29.31 0.81 4.85
C SER A 10 -28.35 1.56 3.90
N GLN A 11 -27.26 2.10 4.43
CA GLN A 11 -26.21 2.81 3.68
C GLN A 11 -25.03 1.91 3.32
N ALA A 12 -25.04 0.63 3.71
CA ALA A 12 -23.99 -0.30 3.35
C ALA A 12 -23.97 -0.54 1.83
N GLU A 13 -22.80 -0.57 1.25
CA GLU A 13 -22.62 -0.83 -0.19
C GLU A 13 -23.27 -2.16 -0.62
N GLN A 14 -23.27 -3.14 0.27
CA GLN A 14 -23.88 -4.45 0.06
C GLN A 14 -25.41 -4.46 0.16
N ALA A 15 -26.06 -3.36 0.58
CA ALA A 15 -27.51 -3.34 0.78
C ALA A 15 -28.28 -3.58 -0.53
N HIS A 16 -27.74 -3.15 -1.68
CA HIS A 16 -28.36 -3.41 -2.98
C HIS A 16 -28.31 -4.90 -3.37
N GLN A 17 -27.28 -5.65 -2.94
CA GLN A 17 -27.14 -7.08 -3.21
C GLN A 17 -28.23 -7.91 -2.51
N LEU A 18 -28.81 -7.40 -1.41
CA LEU A 18 -29.91 -8.06 -0.73
C LEU A 18 -31.17 -8.12 -1.59
N GLN A 19 -31.40 -7.11 -2.44
CA GLN A 19 -32.53 -7.14 -3.38
C GLN A 19 -32.36 -8.24 -4.39
N GLU A 20 -31.17 -8.38 -4.99
CA GLU A 20 -30.85 -9.45 -5.94
C GLU A 20 -31.03 -10.82 -5.31
N LEU A 21 -30.49 -11.04 -4.11
CA LEU A 21 -30.65 -12.29 -3.36
C LEU A 21 -32.11 -12.61 -3.03
N ALA A 22 -32.92 -11.58 -2.70
CA ALA A 22 -34.35 -11.76 -2.44
C ALA A 22 -35.11 -12.14 -3.73
N ASP A 23 -34.73 -11.57 -4.85
CA ASP A 23 -35.34 -11.86 -6.15
C ASP A 23 -34.95 -13.27 -6.64
N ASP A 24 -33.70 -13.68 -6.50
CA ASP A 24 -33.22 -15.03 -6.79
C ASP A 24 -33.96 -16.08 -5.95
N ALA A 25 -34.09 -15.83 -4.64
CA ALA A 25 -34.84 -16.75 -3.75
C ALA A 25 -36.31 -16.91 -4.14
N ARG A 26 -36.95 -15.85 -4.64
CA ARG A 26 -38.33 -15.90 -5.14
C ARG A 26 -38.43 -16.66 -6.46
N GLN A 27 -37.45 -16.48 -7.37
CA GLN A 27 -37.39 -17.19 -8.65
C GLN A 27 -37.25 -18.70 -8.45
N GLU A 28 -36.51 -19.10 -7.42
CA GLU A 28 -36.35 -20.52 -7.03
C GLU A 28 -37.54 -21.09 -6.27
N GLY A 29 -38.65 -20.33 -6.13
CA GLY A 29 -39.87 -20.78 -5.46
C GLY A 29 -39.87 -20.63 -3.94
N GLY A 30 -38.91 -19.88 -3.39
CA GLY A 30 -38.84 -19.50 -1.99
C GLY A 30 -39.59 -18.20 -1.69
N HIS A 31 -39.54 -17.79 -0.41
CA HIS A 31 -40.08 -16.52 0.04
C HIS A 31 -38.97 -15.67 0.65
N ALA A 32 -38.85 -14.42 0.20
CA ALA A 32 -37.94 -13.43 0.75
C ALA A 32 -38.59 -12.05 0.79
N TRP A 33 -38.38 -11.34 1.88
CA TRP A 33 -38.84 -9.96 2.06
C TRP A 33 -37.65 -9.08 2.43
N LEU A 34 -37.57 -7.93 1.81
CA LEU A 34 -36.65 -6.87 2.19
C LEU A 34 -37.45 -5.82 2.97
N LEU A 35 -37.06 -5.58 4.22
CA LEU A 35 -37.71 -4.62 5.10
C LEU A 35 -36.71 -3.53 5.47
N GLN A 36 -37.14 -2.27 5.38
CA GLN A 36 -36.40 -1.15 5.93
C GLN A 36 -36.93 -0.85 7.33
N VAL A 37 -36.06 -0.92 8.32
CA VAL A 37 -36.36 -0.69 9.71
C VAL A 37 -35.77 0.65 10.17
N GLN A 38 -36.54 1.46 10.86
CA GLN A 38 -36.08 2.69 11.48
C GLN A 38 -36.19 2.57 12.99
N ALA A 39 -35.19 3.03 13.72
CA ALA A 39 -35.23 3.09 15.17
C ALA A 39 -36.25 4.12 15.62
N ARG A 40 -37.04 3.79 16.65
CA ARG A 40 -38.05 4.66 17.23
C ARG A 40 -37.45 5.79 18.07
N ASP A 41 -36.28 5.52 18.67
CA ASP A 41 -35.58 6.45 19.54
C ASP A 41 -34.07 6.16 19.52
N MET A 42 -33.30 6.97 20.26
CA MET A 42 -31.83 6.85 20.33
C MET A 42 -31.39 5.57 21.05
N ALA A 43 -32.17 5.04 21.99
CA ALA A 43 -31.83 3.81 22.69
C ALA A 43 -31.93 2.60 21.75
N GLU A 44 -33.00 2.54 20.95
CA GLU A 44 -33.17 1.51 19.93
C GLU A 44 -32.12 1.64 18.81
N GLN A 45 -31.77 2.87 18.42
CA GLN A 45 -30.67 3.09 17.46
C GLN A 45 -29.34 2.58 17.99
N ALA A 46 -29.04 2.83 19.27
CA ALA A 46 -27.84 2.29 19.91
C ALA A 46 -27.86 0.76 19.97
N ALA A 47 -29.00 0.16 20.30
CA ALA A 47 -29.16 -1.29 20.31
C ALA A 47 -28.96 -1.91 18.93
N TYR A 48 -29.43 -1.27 17.85
CA TYR A 48 -29.17 -1.75 16.48
C TYR A 48 -27.68 -1.65 16.10
N ARG A 49 -26.99 -0.58 16.52
CA ARG A 49 -25.55 -0.46 16.28
C ARG A 49 -24.75 -1.55 16.99
N MET A 50 -25.14 -1.91 18.21
CA MET A 50 -24.49 -2.99 18.97
C MET A 50 -24.55 -4.35 18.27
N LEU A 51 -25.52 -4.60 17.40
CA LEU A 51 -25.58 -5.83 16.58
C LEU A 51 -24.45 -5.92 15.56
N PHE A 52 -23.85 -4.80 15.23
CA PHE A 52 -22.71 -4.70 14.29
C PHE A 52 -21.38 -4.47 14.98
N ASP A 53 -21.35 -4.46 16.31
CA ASP A 53 -20.09 -4.36 17.05
C ASP A 53 -19.19 -5.56 16.74
N ARG A 54 -17.96 -5.28 16.34
CA ARG A 54 -16.92 -6.25 16.02
C ARG A 54 -15.73 -6.16 16.97
N SER A 55 -15.92 -5.52 18.11
CA SER A 55 -14.86 -5.34 19.09
C SER A 55 -14.28 -6.67 19.57
N ASP A 56 -15.11 -7.67 19.79
CA ASP A 56 -14.68 -9.00 20.27
C ASP A 56 -13.85 -9.72 19.18
N GLU A 57 -14.26 -9.66 17.93
CA GLU A 57 -13.53 -10.25 16.82
C GLU A 57 -12.17 -9.58 16.63
N TYR A 58 -12.09 -8.26 16.75
CA TYR A 58 -10.81 -7.54 16.72
C TYR A 58 -9.93 -7.91 17.92
N VAL A 59 -10.46 -8.03 19.13
CA VAL A 59 -9.70 -8.43 20.31
C VAL A 59 -9.10 -9.82 20.11
N GLN A 60 -9.89 -10.79 19.68
CA GLN A 60 -9.40 -12.16 19.39
C GLN A 60 -8.32 -12.17 18.31
N TRP A 61 -8.52 -11.38 17.25
CA TRP A 61 -7.52 -11.26 16.20
C TRP A 61 -6.23 -10.59 16.69
N LEU A 62 -6.32 -9.55 17.53
CA LEU A 62 -5.17 -8.87 18.14
C LEU A 62 -4.37 -9.82 19.06
N GLU A 63 -5.03 -10.68 19.81
CA GLU A 63 -4.38 -11.71 20.61
C GLU A 63 -3.62 -12.70 19.72
N ALA A 64 -4.26 -13.19 18.66
CA ALA A 64 -3.62 -14.08 17.69
C ALA A 64 -2.43 -13.41 16.98
N LEU A 65 -2.53 -12.10 16.68
CA LEU A 65 -1.45 -11.31 16.09
C LEU A 65 -0.28 -11.16 17.06
N ALA A 66 -0.55 -10.91 18.34
CA ALA A 66 0.47 -10.79 19.38
C ALA A 66 1.23 -12.12 19.59
N GLU A 67 0.54 -13.26 19.58
CA GLU A 67 1.20 -14.57 19.63
C GLU A 67 2.03 -14.85 18.37
N ALA A 68 1.50 -14.50 17.20
CA ALA A 68 2.23 -14.63 15.94
C ALA A 68 3.53 -13.79 15.94
N ARG A 69 3.49 -12.60 16.54
CA ARG A 69 4.65 -11.70 16.65
C ARG A 69 5.81 -12.33 17.44
N LYS A 70 5.53 -13.10 18.47
CA LYS A 70 6.56 -13.80 19.29
C LYS A 70 7.35 -14.84 18.48
N ALA A 71 6.75 -15.40 17.46
CA ALA A 71 7.35 -16.46 16.66
C ALA A 71 8.15 -15.95 15.46
N LEU A 72 8.08 -14.67 15.11
CA LEU A 72 8.63 -14.11 13.87
C LEU A 72 10.11 -14.44 13.66
N SER A 73 10.94 -14.28 14.69
CA SER A 73 12.40 -14.51 14.63
C SER A 73 12.81 -15.95 14.28
N ASN A 74 11.89 -16.90 14.41
CA ASN A 74 12.16 -18.33 14.19
C ASN A 74 11.61 -18.85 12.85
N LEU A 75 11.03 -17.98 12.03
CA LEU A 75 10.37 -18.35 10.79
C LEU A 75 11.25 -18.03 9.58
N SER A 76 11.21 -18.93 8.58
CA SER A 76 11.79 -18.68 7.27
C SER A 76 10.99 -17.61 6.49
N ALA A 77 11.60 -17.00 5.47
CA ALA A 77 10.95 -16.01 4.62
C ALA A 77 9.61 -16.50 4.03
N ALA A 78 9.55 -17.76 3.60
CA ALA A 78 8.33 -18.38 3.07
C ALA A 78 7.22 -18.52 4.13
N GLU A 79 7.61 -18.84 5.37
CA GLU A 79 6.68 -18.96 6.50
C GLU A 79 6.19 -17.58 6.96
N LEU A 80 7.05 -16.56 6.97
CA LEU A 80 6.70 -15.16 7.23
C LEU A 80 5.64 -14.66 6.25
N GLN A 81 5.83 -14.90 4.94
CA GLN A 81 4.84 -14.52 3.93
C GLN A 81 3.50 -15.24 4.10
N ARG A 82 3.54 -16.55 4.43
CA ARG A 82 2.30 -17.33 4.70
C ARG A 82 1.57 -16.78 5.92
N LEU A 83 2.31 -16.45 6.97
CA LEU A 83 1.78 -15.87 8.20
C LEU A 83 1.15 -14.50 7.92
N GLN A 84 1.84 -13.61 7.24
CA GLN A 84 1.35 -12.28 6.85
C GLN A 84 0.05 -12.39 6.05
N ARG A 85 0.02 -13.22 5.00
CA ARG A 85 -1.19 -13.45 4.19
C ARG A 85 -2.36 -14.01 5.00
N ARG A 86 -2.09 -14.89 5.95
CA ARG A 86 -3.12 -15.45 6.84
C ARG A 86 -3.72 -14.38 7.74
N GLN A 87 -2.87 -13.56 8.37
CA GLN A 87 -3.31 -12.48 9.24
C GLN A 87 -4.04 -11.37 8.46
N ALA A 88 -3.55 -11.01 7.27
CA ALA A 88 -4.21 -10.07 6.37
C ALA A 88 -5.64 -10.51 6.02
N ARG A 89 -5.81 -11.79 5.63
CA ARG A 89 -7.15 -12.33 5.30
C ARG A 89 -8.10 -12.29 6.49
N ALA A 90 -7.61 -12.62 7.67
CA ALA A 90 -8.42 -12.60 8.89
C ALA A 90 -8.83 -11.16 9.24
N TYR A 91 -7.92 -10.21 9.15
CA TYR A 91 -8.17 -8.78 9.36
C TYR A 91 -9.20 -8.23 8.37
N GLU A 92 -9.01 -8.47 7.07
CA GLU A 92 -9.94 -8.03 6.04
C GLU A 92 -11.33 -8.68 6.15
N ALA A 93 -11.41 -9.91 6.66
CA ALA A 93 -12.70 -10.55 6.92
C ALA A 93 -13.51 -9.81 7.98
N ILE A 94 -12.86 -9.31 9.05
CA ILE A 94 -13.51 -8.49 10.09
C ILE A 94 -13.89 -7.12 9.52
N ARG A 95 -12.97 -6.44 8.81
CA ARG A 95 -13.21 -5.13 8.20
C ARG A 95 -14.42 -5.11 7.27
N LYS A 96 -14.61 -6.16 6.49
CA LYS A 96 -15.74 -6.27 5.55
C LYS A 96 -17.11 -6.25 6.22
N ILE A 97 -17.19 -6.61 7.49
CA ILE A 97 -18.45 -6.67 8.27
C ILE A 97 -18.48 -5.63 9.40
N ASP A 98 -17.45 -4.82 9.53
CA ASP A 98 -17.39 -3.70 10.46
C ASP A 98 -17.97 -2.44 9.82
N PHE A 99 -19.26 -2.23 10.00
CA PHE A 99 -19.96 -1.08 9.45
C PHE A 99 -19.87 0.18 10.31
N PHE A 100 -19.37 0.06 11.53
CA PHE A 100 -19.25 1.17 12.49
C PHE A 100 -17.92 1.11 13.21
N PRO A 101 -16.79 1.38 12.50
CA PRO A 101 -15.46 1.31 13.08
C PRO A 101 -15.34 2.15 14.37
N GLY A 102 -14.76 1.57 15.40
CA GLY A 102 -14.56 2.17 16.71
C GLY A 102 -13.08 2.16 17.14
N GLU A 103 -12.84 2.40 18.43
CA GLU A 103 -11.48 2.45 19.00
C GLU A 103 -10.71 1.14 18.78
N THR A 104 -11.41 0.00 18.88
CA THR A 104 -10.78 -1.32 18.71
C THR A 104 -10.32 -1.54 17.28
N SER A 105 -11.08 -1.09 16.28
CA SER A 105 -10.69 -1.18 14.86
C SER A 105 -9.49 -0.28 14.55
N ILE A 106 -9.43 0.95 15.11
CA ILE A 106 -8.29 1.86 14.96
C ILE A 106 -7.03 1.23 15.57
N ARG A 107 -7.15 0.63 16.75
CA ARG A 107 -6.05 -0.09 17.39
C ARG A 107 -5.61 -1.30 16.56
N ALA A 108 -6.54 -2.04 16.00
CA ALA A 108 -6.26 -3.19 15.15
C ALA A 108 -5.51 -2.78 13.87
N GLU A 109 -5.88 -1.67 13.24
CA GLU A 109 -5.17 -1.13 12.08
C GLU A 109 -3.73 -0.73 12.42
N ALA A 110 -3.51 -0.05 13.53
CA ALA A 110 -2.17 0.32 13.99
C ALA A 110 -1.30 -0.93 14.24
N GLN A 111 -1.84 -1.94 14.96
CA GLN A 111 -1.11 -3.16 15.26
C GLN A 111 -0.84 -4.03 14.01
N TRP A 112 -1.76 -4.02 13.03
CA TRP A 112 -1.55 -4.66 11.74
C TRP A 112 -0.39 -4.02 10.98
N ARG A 113 -0.37 -2.69 10.91
CA ARG A 113 0.72 -1.94 10.27
C ARG A 113 2.07 -2.24 10.92
N ASP A 114 2.13 -2.19 12.25
CA ASP A 114 3.36 -2.51 13.00
C ASP A 114 3.83 -3.95 12.78
N PHE A 115 2.90 -4.89 12.68
CA PHE A 115 3.21 -6.30 12.43
C PHE A 115 3.71 -6.53 10.99
N SER A 116 3.06 -5.93 10.00
CA SER A 116 3.50 -5.99 8.61
C SER A 116 4.88 -5.39 8.43
N ASN A 117 5.11 -4.20 8.97
CA ASN A 117 6.43 -3.55 8.94
C ASN A 117 7.52 -4.40 9.60
N ALA A 118 7.21 -5.09 10.69
CA ALA A 118 8.17 -5.98 11.34
C ALA A 118 8.53 -7.19 10.47
N ILE A 119 7.57 -7.76 9.74
CA ILE A 119 7.83 -8.86 8.79
C ILE A 119 8.63 -8.36 7.59
N ASP A 120 8.26 -7.20 7.04
CA ASP A 120 8.93 -6.60 5.89
C ASP A 120 10.39 -6.27 6.25
N ALA A 121 10.65 -5.71 7.42
CA ALA A 121 12.00 -5.47 7.93
C ALA A 121 12.83 -6.76 8.10
N MET A 122 12.19 -7.89 8.43
CA MET A 122 12.88 -9.18 8.56
C MET A 122 13.15 -9.84 7.20
N GLN A 123 12.31 -9.60 6.21
CA GLN A 123 12.46 -10.12 4.85
C GLN A 123 13.39 -9.27 3.99
N SER A 124 13.49 -7.99 4.33
CA SER A 124 14.34 -7.01 3.66
C SER A 124 15.04 -6.16 4.73
N PRO A 125 16.04 -6.73 5.43
CA PRO A 125 16.72 -6.04 6.54
C PRO A 125 17.39 -4.72 6.11
N ASP A 126 17.54 -4.52 4.81
CA ASP A 126 18.17 -3.34 4.19
C ASP A 126 17.15 -2.35 3.62
N GLU A 127 15.82 -2.54 3.84
CA GLU A 127 14.84 -1.55 3.41
C GLU A 127 14.97 -0.25 4.19
N PRO A 128 14.71 0.91 3.55
CA PRO A 128 14.93 2.20 4.18
C PRO A 128 14.08 2.35 5.44
N GLN A 129 14.74 2.59 6.55
CA GLN A 129 14.06 2.93 7.79
C GLN A 129 13.72 4.41 7.81
N VAL A 130 12.56 4.73 8.40
CA VAL A 130 12.10 6.11 8.54
C VAL A 130 13.09 6.90 9.38
N THR A 131 13.77 7.87 8.76
CA THR A 131 14.62 8.81 9.48
C THR A 131 13.83 10.08 9.82
N ALA A 132 13.95 10.54 11.06
CA ALA A 132 13.44 11.86 11.43
C ALA A 132 14.38 12.93 10.87
N GLY A 133 13.86 13.83 10.02
CA GLY A 133 14.70 14.89 9.46
C GLY A 133 13.94 15.83 8.54
N ASN A 134 14.57 16.98 8.26
CA ASN A 134 14.09 17.90 7.23
C ASN A 134 14.70 17.53 5.89
N ILE A 135 13.87 17.47 4.84
CA ILE A 135 14.34 17.24 3.47
C ILE A 135 15.05 18.49 2.97
N VAL A 136 16.34 18.34 2.66
CA VAL A 136 17.19 19.43 2.20
C VAL A 136 16.95 19.66 0.71
N ARG A 137 16.68 20.92 0.32
CA ARG A 137 16.56 21.34 -1.07
C ARG A 137 17.92 21.27 -1.76
N ARG A 138 17.96 20.71 -2.95
CA ARG A 138 19.18 20.48 -3.72
C ARG A 138 19.08 21.08 -5.13
N ASP A 139 20.20 21.52 -5.65
CA ASP A 139 20.30 22.03 -7.02
C ASP A 139 20.60 20.87 -7.99
N ARG A 140 19.70 20.61 -8.93
CA ARG A 140 19.84 19.54 -9.95
C ARG A 140 21.12 19.65 -10.77
N MET A 141 21.62 20.88 -10.98
CA MET A 141 22.86 21.08 -11.76
C MET A 141 24.09 20.41 -11.15
N GLN A 142 24.07 20.18 -9.84
CA GLN A 142 25.16 19.51 -9.12
C GLN A 142 25.07 17.97 -9.18
N TYR A 143 24.01 17.45 -9.77
CA TYR A 143 23.69 16.01 -9.78
C TYR A 143 23.70 15.42 -11.19
N GLN A 144 24.41 16.04 -12.15
CA GLN A 144 24.44 15.60 -13.53
C GLN A 144 25.53 14.56 -13.79
N GLY A 145 25.21 13.51 -14.55
CA GLY A 145 26.13 12.45 -14.93
C GLY A 145 26.66 11.60 -13.77
N ARG A 146 25.93 11.57 -12.65
CA ARG A 146 26.36 10.90 -11.42
C ARG A 146 26.11 9.39 -11.48
N LEU A 147 26.84 8.67 -10.63
CA LEU A 147 26.55 7.27 -10.34
C LEU A 147 25.49 7.23 -9.22
N TRP A 148 24.36 6.60 -9.51
CA TRP A 148 23.28 6.39 -8.59
C TRP A 148 23.22 4.90 -8.23
N ALA A 149 23.04 4.58 -6.96
CA ALA A 149 23.08 3.20 -6.51
C ALA A 149 21.84 2.86 -5.69
N THR A 150 21.25 1.71 -5.96
CA THR A 150 20.20 1.11 -5.12
C THR A 150 20.29 -0.41 -5.18
N ARG A 151 19.52 -1.09 -4.34
CA ARG A 151 19.46 -2.55 -4.33
C ARG A 151 18.89 -3.10 -5.63
N ARG A 152 19.46 -4.19 -6.10
CA ARG A 152 18.93 -4.95 -7.24
C ARG A 152 17.52 -5.50 -6.95
N HIS A 153 16.88 -6.05 -7.97
CA HIS A 153 15.50 -6.52 -7.95
C HIS A 153 14.51 -5.38 -7.70
N LEU A 154 14.53 -4.40 -8.61
CA LEU A 154 13.69 -3.21 -8.51
C LEU A 154 12.22 -3.54 -8.24
N TRP A 155 11.66 -2.83 -7.27
CA TRP A 155 10.24 -2.87 -6.96
C TRP A 155 9.69 -1.45 -6.95
N VAL A 156 8.49 -1.22 -6.52
CA VAL A 156 7.68 -0.01 -6.71
C VAL A 156 8.47 1.29 -6.51
N ASP A 157 8.96 1.58 -5.30
CA ASP A 157 9.64 2.85 -5.03
C ASP A 157 11.00 2.92 -5.76
N ARG A 158 11.78 1.85 -5.77
CA ARG A 158 13.08 1.82 -6.45
C ARG A 158 12.98 2.06 -7.95
N VAL A 159 12.05 1.40 -8.65
CA VAL A 159 11.88 1.58 -10.10
C VAL A 159 11.33 2.96 -10.44
N ALA A 160 10.38 3.47 -9.64
CA ALA A 160 9.83 4.80 -9.82
C ALA A 160 10.86 5.88 -9.52
N SER A 161 11.66 5.73 -8.45
CA SER A 161 12.76 6.63 -8.09
C SER A 161 13.86 6.65 -9.16
N ALA A 162 14.27 5.50 -9.68
CA ALA A 162 15.23 5.41 -10.77
C ALA A 162 14.72 6.12 -12.05
N TRP A 163 13.45 5.90 -12.42
CA TRP A 163 12.79 6.60 -13.52
C TRP A 163 12.75 8.12 -13.29
N LEU A 164 12.36 8.57 -12.09
CA LEU A 164 12.32 9.99 -11.74
C LEU A 164 13.70 10.64 -11.86
N ILE A 165 14.72 9.96 -11.36
CA ILE A 165 16.12 10.40 -11.48
C ILE A 165 16.47 10.60 -12.95
N GLN A 166 16.28 9.57 -13.77
CA GLN A 166 16.67 9.60 -15.19
C GLN A 166 15.89 10.62 -16.00
N ARG A 167 14.59 10.83 -15.70
CA ARG A 167 13.74 11.73 -16.50
C ARG A 167 13.79 13.19 -16.08
N PHE A 168 13.95 13.49 -14.79
CA PHE A 168 13.72 14.83 -14.25
C PHE A 168 14.89 15.40 -13.45
N ILE A 169 15.83 14.56 -12.99
CA ILE A 169 16.92 15.01 -12.12
C ILE A 169 18.26 14.95 -12.88
N ASP A 170 18.63 13.77 -13.38
CA ASP A 170 19.90 13.50 -14.05
C ASP A 170 19.68 12.65 -15.32
N PRO A 171 19.48 13.28 -16.50
CA PRO A 171 19.28 12.54 -17.75
C PRO A 171 20.47 11.67 -18.17
N HIS A 172 21.64 11.89 -17.58
CA HIS A 172 22.87 11.13 -17.82
C HIS A 172 23.22 10.21 -16.64
N ALA A 173 22.23 9.94 -15.76
CA ALA A 173 22.42 9.04 -14.63
C ALA A 173 22.93 7.67 -15.07
N ARG A 174 23.90 7.15 -14.34
CA ARG A 174 24.33 5.77 -14.44
C ARG A 174 23.87 5.05 -13.18
N PHE A 175 23.27 3.87 -13.35
CA PHE A 175 22.78 3.10 -12.22
C PHE A 175 23.71 1.95 -11.87
N LEU A 176 23.82 1.66 -10.57
CA LEU A 176 24.49 0.51 -9.99
C LEU A 176 23.48 -0.24 -9.12
N TRP A 177 23.22 -1.49 -9.51
CA TRP A 177 22.29 -2.38 -8.80
C TRP A 177 23.07 -3.22 -7.78
N LEU A 178 22.95 -2.87 -6.51
CA LEU A 178 23.72 -3.46 -5.41
C LEU A 178 23.16 -4.81 -4.98
N GLU A 179 24.03 -5.75 -4.68
CA GLU A 179 23.65 -6.98 -3.98
C GLU A 179 23.31 -6.66 -2.52
N PHE A 180 24.15 -5.87 -1.85
CA PHE A 180 23.96 -5.40 -0.48
C PHE A 180 24.21 -3.89 -0.41
N PRO A 181 23.45 -3.15 0.46
CA PRO A 181 23.68 -1.72 0.68
C PRO A 181 25.09 -1.34 1.04
N ALA A 182 25.79 -2.22 1.80
CA ALA A 182 27.18 -2.03 2.21
C ALA A 182 28.18 -1.97 1.01
N ASP A 183 27.78 -2.46 -0.15
CA ASP A 183 28.58 -2.42 -1.37
C ASP A 183 28.49 -1.07 -2.10
N CYS A 184 27.71 -0.11 -1.58
CA CYS A 184 27.54 1.19 -2.19
C CYS A 184 28.86 1.97 -2.19
N PRO A 185 29.41 2.33 -3.38
CA PRO A 185 30.63 3.11 -3.45
C PRO A 185 30.46 4.48 -2.76
N PRO A 186 31.50 5.01 -2.11
CA PRO A 186 31.42 6.29 -1.39
C PRO A 186 31.11 7.50 -2.30
N ASP A 187 31.41 7.41 -3.59
CA ASP A 187 31.16 8.44 -4.61
C ASP A 187 29.80 8.26 -5.32
N ALA A 188 29.09 7.18 -5.06
CA ALA A 188 27.75 6.94 -5.57
C ALA A 188 26.68 7.61 -4.69
N LEU A 189 25.62 8.05 -5.33
CA LEU A 189 24.42 8.58 -4.67
C LEU A 189 23.46 7.41 -4.39
N GLY A 190 23.48 6.93 -3.14
CA GLY A 190 22.58 5.87 -2.70
C GLY A 190 21.12 6.36 -2.65
N PHE A 191 20.16 5.50 -3.04
CA PHE A 191 18.73 5.76 -2.88
C PHE A 191 17.95 4.49 -2.55
N ASP A 192 16.90 4.64 -1.74
CA ASP A 192 15.96 3.59 -1.35
C ASP A 192 16.60 2.39 -0.63
N PHE A 193 17.47 2.67 0.32
CA PHE A 193 17.98 1.72 1.31
C PHE A 193 18.43 2.45 2.57
N ASP A 194 18.60 1.73 3.66
CA ASP A 194 19.00 2.30 4.95
C ASP A 194 20.40 2.92 4.90
N GLY A 195 20.53 4.16 5.35
CA GLY A 195 21.78 4.94 5.27
C GLY A 195 22.07 5.54 3.89
N ALA A 196 21.19 5.42 2.90
CA ALA A 196 21.35 6.04 1.59
C ALA A 196 21.28 7.57 1.65
N THR A 197 21.84 8.23 0.62
CA THR A 197 21.76 9.70 0.46
C THR A 197 20.31 10.19 0.35
N PHE A 198 19.45 9.40 -0.29
CA PHE A 198 18.02 9.62 -0.41
C PHE A 198 17.29 8.37 0.07
N SER A 199 16.62 8.48 1.19
CA SER A 199 15.86 7.41 1.83
C SER A 199 14.55 7.95 2.36
N HIS A 200 13.73 7.11 2.98
CA HIS A 200 12.48 7.53 3.60
C HIS A 200 12.72 8.59 4.69
N VAL A 201 11.90 9.66 4.70
CA VAL A 201 11.96 10.72 5.71
C VAL A 201 10.56 11.02 6.24
N GLY A 202 10.34 10.77 7.51
CA GLY A 202 9.01 10.87 8.10
C GLY A 202 8.05 9.91 7.41
N GLU A 203 6.90 10.40 6.99
CA GLU A 203 5.90 9.60 6.26
C GLU A 203 6.20 9.48 4.75
N ARG A 204 7.24 10.14 4.24
CA ARG A 204 7.54 10.19 2.81
C ARG A 204 8.42 9.04 2.37
N VAL A 205 8.02 8.35 1.33
CA VAL A 205 8.81 7.34 0.62
C VAL A 205 9.92 8.00 -0.21
N THR A 206 10.91 7.22 -0.66
CA THR A 206 12.10 7.76 -1.36
C THR A 206 11.74 8.58 -2.59
N PHE A 207 10.77 8.16 -3.38
CA PHE A 207 10.25 8.93 -4.52
C PHE A 207 9.80 10.34 -4.12
N GLU A 208 9.03 10.46 -3.04
CA GLU A 208 8.53 11.73 -2.52
C GLU A 208 9.65 12.59 -1.93
N VAL A 209 10.65 11.97 -1.30
CA VAL A 209 11.85 12.64 -0.82
C VAL A 209 12.64 13.23 -1.98
N LEU A 210 12.79 12.51 -3.09
CA LEU A 210 13.42 13.02 -4.30
C LEU A 210 12.62 14.18 -4.90
N LEU A 211 11.28 14.09 -4.99
CA LEU A 211 10.44 15.21 -5.43
C LEU A 211 10.71 16.48 -4.61
N ALA A 212 10.69 16.35 -3.29
CA ALA A 212 10.93 17.45 -2.38
C ALA A 212 12.34 17.99 -2.49
N SER A 213 13.36 17.10 -2.51
CA SER A 213 14.77 17.50 -2.61
C SER A 213 15.07 18.32 -3.86
N PHE A 214 14.46 18.00 -4.98
CA PHE A 214 14.75 18.62 -6.27
C PHE A 214 13.69 19.59 -6.77
N GLY A 215 12.70 19.92 -5.96
CA GLY A 215 11.71 20.94 -6.28
C GLY A 215 10.70 20.53 -7.33
N LEU A 216 10.37 19.29 -7.38
CA LEU A 216 9.47 18.71 -8.37
C LEU A 216 8.03 18.55 -7.86
N GLU A 217 7.75 18.90 -6.60
CA GLU A 217 6.43 18.77 -5.97
C GLU A 217 5.34 19.63 -6.65
N GLY A 218 5.72 20.66 -7.40
CA GLY A 218 4.79 21.48 -8.17
C GLY A 218 4.25 20.82 -9.45
N ASP A 219 4.87 19.73 -9.90
CA ASP A 219 4.37 18.94 -11.02
C ASP A 219 3.23 18.03 -10.56
N ARG A 220 2.04 18.26 -11.13
CA ARG A 220 0.83 17.53 -10.76
C ARG A 220 0.92 16.03 -11.08
N GLY A 221 1.52 15.69 -12.21
CA GLY A 221 1.70 14.30 -12.63
C GLY A 221 2.62 13.55 -11.69
N LEU A 222 3.75 14.15 -11.33
CA LEU A 222 4.72 13.60 -10.39
C LEU A 222 4.14 13.48 -8.98
N SER A 223 3.38 14.47 -8.49
CA SER A 223 2.74 14.40 -7.19
C SER A 223 1.71 13.26 -7.10
N ARG A 224 0.96 13.01 -8.17
CA ARG A 224 0.02 11.87 -8.22
C ARG A 224 0.72 10.53 -8.37
N LEU A 225 1.83 10.46 -9.11
CA LEU A 225 2.70 9.28 -9.11
C LEU A 225 3.26 9.02 -7.73
N GLY A 226 3.71 10.06 -7.01
CA GLY A 226 4.17 9.94 -5.63
C GLY A 226 3.12 9.32 -4.71
N ALA A 227 1.87 9.78 -4.78
CA ALA A 227 0.77 9.20 -4.01
C ALA A 227 0.50 7.72 -4.37
N MET A 228 0.63 7.34 -5.65
CA MET A 228 0.50 5.95 -6.08
C MET A 228 1.64 5.07 -5.56
N VAL A 229 2.89 5.55 -5.67
CA VAL A 229 4.08 4.85 -5.15
C VAL A 229 3.97 4.68 -3.64
N HIS A 230 3.62 5.76 -2.92
CA HIS A 230 3.40 5.74 -1.48
C HIS A 230 2.36 4.67 -1.06
N ALA A 231 1.19 4.66 -1.72
CA ALA A 231 0.14 3.71 -1.41
C ALA A 231 0.56 2.25 -1.63
N LEU A 232 1.43 1.97 -2.59
CA LEU A 232 1.93 0.63 -2.90
C LEU A 232 3.10 0.22 -2.01
N ASP A 233 3.91 1.15 -1.56
CA ASP A 233 5.13 0.89 -0.79
C ASP A 233 4.85 0.77 0.72
N VAL A 234 4.19 1.78 1.29
CA VAL A 234 3.94 1.85 2.74
C VAL A 234 2.45 1.77 3.11
N GLY A 235 1.57 1.72 2.12
CA GLY A 235 0.12 1.70 2.33
C GLY A 235 -0.48 3.10 2.39
N GLY A 236 -1.78 3.19 2.69
CA GLY A 236 -2.52 4.46 2.74
C GLY A 236 -3.70 4.50 1.77
N ALA A 237 -4.08 5.70 1.32
CA ALA A 237 -5.20 5.90 0.41
C ALA A 237 -4.87 5.32 -0.98
N ALA A 238 -5.53 4.22 -1.34
CA ALA A 238 -5.33 3.58 -2.64
C ALA A 238 -5.74 4.51 -3.79
N THR A 239 -4.89 4.61 -4.82
CA THR A 239 -5.26 5.23 -6.08
C THR A 239 -5.84 4.16 -7.03
N PRO A 240 -6.80 4.50 -7.90
CA PRO A 240 -7.39 3.51 -8.82
C PRO A 240 -6.36 2.80 -9.69
N GLU A 241 -5.27 3.48 -10.03
CA GLU A 241 -4.22 3.01 -10.92
C GLU A 241 -3.19 2.08 -10.21
N ALA A 242 -3.13 2.09 -8.89
CA ALA A 242 -2.10 1.41 -8.10
C ALA A 242 -2.04 -0.09 -8.36
N SER A 243 -3.17 -0.79 -8.25
CA SER A 243 -3.23 -2.25 -8.46
C SER A 243 -2.88 -2.65 -9.91
N GLY A 244 -3.25 -1.80 -10.87
CA GLY A 244 -2.89 -1.99 -12.28
C GLY A 244 -1.39 -1.86 -12.51
N PHE A 245 -0.78 -0.83 -11.95
CA PHE A 245 0.67 -0.63 -12.02
C PHE A 245 1.44 -1.77 -11.33
N GLU A 246 1.03 -2.19 -10.14
CA GLU A 246 1.63 -3.32 -9.44
C GLU A 246 1.58 -4.61 -10.26
N ALA A 247 0.44 -4.91 -10.87
CA ALA A 247 0.27 -6.10 -11.73
C ALA A 247 1.20 -6.06 -12.96
N VAL A 248 1.33 -4.89 -13.60
CA VAL A 248 2.24 -4.68 -14.74
C VAL A 248 3.70 -4.87 -14.32
N LEU A 249 4.11 -4.25 -13.20
CA LEU A 249 5.47 -4.38 -12.67
C LEU A 249 5.79 -5.83 -12.31
N ALA A 250 4.89 -6.52 -11.62
CA ALA A 250 5.06 -7.94 -11.27
C ALA A 250 5.19 -8.83 -12.52
N GLY A 251 4.43 -8.53 -13.57
CA GLY A 251 4.54 -9.21 -14.87
C GLY A 251 5.86 -8.92 -15.59
N ALA A 252 6.30 -7.66 -15.57
CA ALA A 252 7.56 -7.24 -16.17
C ALA A 252 8.76 -7.89 -15.48
N ARG A 253 8.81 -7.94 -14.16
CA ARG A 253 9.88 -8.62 -13.38
C ARG A 253 10.02 -10.10 -13.75
N LYS A 254 8.94 -10.80 -14.03
CA LYS A 254 9.01 -12.21 -14.47
C LYS A 254 9.63 -12.36 -15.85
N ARG A 255 9.48 -11.35 -16.73
CA ARG A 255 10.02 -11.35 -18.09
C ARG A 255 11.44 -10.79 -18.17
N ARG A 256 11.79 -9.90 -17.25
CA ARG A 256 13.03 -9.12 -17.21
C ARG A 256 13.72 -9.32 -15.87
N PRO A 257 14.59 -10.31 -15.73
CA PRO A 257 15.36 -10.51 -14.50
C PRO A 257 16.47 -9.46 -14.33
N ASP A 258 16.85 -8.77 -15.41
CA ASP A 258 17.85 -7.68 -15.42
C ASP A 258 17.16 -6.34 -15.10
N ASP A 259 17.73 -5.59 -14.15
CA ASP A 259 17.13 -4.35 -13.64
C ASP A 259 17.21 -3.18 -14.64
N ASP A 260 18.21 -3.12 -15.51
CA ASP A 260 18.28 -2.10 -16.58
C ASP A 260 17.15 -2.33 -17.60
N ALA A 261 16.95 -3.57 -18.00
CA ALA A 261 15.87 -3.94 -18.90
C ALA A 261 14.49 -3.74 -18.25
N LEU A 262 14.37 -4.00 -16.96
CA LEU A 262 13.14 -3.75 -16.19
C LEU A 262 12.84 -2.25 -16.11
N LEU A 263 13.84 -1.43 -15.80
CA LEU A 263 13.71 0.03 -15.75
C LEU A 263 13.26 0.59 -17.11
N ALA A 264 13.83 0.09 -18.20
CA ALA A 264 13.43 0.51 -19.55
C ALA A 264 11.98 0.15 -19.88
N ASP A 265 11.54 -1.09 -19.56
CA ASP A 265 10.16 -1.54 -19.79
C ASP A 265 9.15 -0.72 -18.97
N ILE A 266 9.41 -0.54 -17.67
CA ILE A 266 8.51 0.16 -16.74
C ILE A 266 8.59 1.67 -16.92
N GLY A 267 9.72 2.21 -17.37
CA GLY A 267 9.88 3.63 -17.66
C GLY A 267 8.82 4.15 -18.63
N GLY A 268 8.50 3.41 -19.68
CA GLY A 268 7.42 3.77 -20.61
C GLY A 268 6.02 3.74 -19.99
N VAL A 269 5.79 2.88 -19.01
CA VAL A 269 4.53 2.84 -18.25
C VAL A 269 4.42 4.06 -17.35
N LEU A 270 5.50 4.42 -16.64
CA LEU A 270 5.56 5.61 -15.79
C LEU A 270 5.45 6.90 -16.60
N ASP A 271 6.04 6.98 -17.80
CA ASP A 271 5.85 8.10 -18.73
C ASP A 271 4.37 8.25 -19.09
N SER A 272 3.68 7.15 -19.36
CA SER A 272 2.24 7.15 -19.71
C SER A 272 1.36 7.57 -18.55
N LEU A 273 1.67 7.08 -17.33
CA LEU A 273 0.97 7.47 -16.11
C LEU A 273 1.21 8.95 -15.77
N HIS A 274 2.44 9.45 -15.91
CA HIS A 274 2.76 10.86 -15.72
C HIS A 274 1.94 11.75 -16.67
N ALA A 275 1.89 11.41 -17.96
CA ALA A 275 1.10 12.13 -18.95
C ALA A 275 -0.40 12.10 -18.62
N HIS A 276 -0.92 10.94 -18.21
CA HIS A 276 -2.31 10.79 -17.78
C HIS A 276 -2.63 11.69 -16.57
N PHE A 277 -1.79 11.67 -15.56
CA PHE A 277 -1.97 12.43 -14.32
C PHE A 277 -1.78 13.94 -14.49
N SER A 278 -0.97 14.35 -15.46
CA SER A 278 -0.74 15.76 -15.81
C SER A 278 -1.92 16.38 -16.55
N SER A 279 -2.76 15.56 -17.19
CA SER A 279 -3.92 16.04 -17.94
C SER A 279 -4.98 16.63 -16.99
N PRO A 280 -5.61 17.78 -17.32
CA PRO A 280 -6.73 18.29 -16.54
C PRO A 280 -7.89 17.28 -16.57
N ARG A 281 -8.52 17.01 -15.43
CA ARG A 281 -9.76 16.22 -15.42
C ARG A 281 -10.77 16.93 -16.32
N LYS A 282 -11.26 16.25 -17.36
CA LYS A 282 -12.46 16.73 -18.05
C LYS A 282 -13.59 16.80 -17.02
N PRO A 283 -14.35 17.92 -16.99
CA PRO A 283 -15.49 18.08 -16.08
C PRO A 283 -16.55 17.01 -16.31
#